data_e68cfd6503315f94e9312ee93a93e2ae
#
_entry.id   e68cfd6503315f94e9312ee93a93e2ae
#
_cell.length_a   1.000
_cell.length_b   1.000
_cell.length_c   1.000
_cell.angle_alpha   90.00
_cell.angle_beta   90.00
_cell.angle_gamma   90.00
#
_symmetry.space_group_name_H-M   'P 1'
#
loop_
_entity.id
_entity.type
_entity.pdbx_description
1 polymer ?
#
loop_
_entity_poly.entity_id
_entity_poly.type
_entity_poly.pdbx_seq_one_letter_code
_entity_poly.pdbx_strand_id
1 'polypeptide(L)'
;MCYFTKKVLNKRFLPNRKNGWNPPVCTDERFRYVEVECGHCFECRKKKRREWRIRNYEQLKETPHAVFFTGTVSPERYENICKKYGFKNDGSQDNEIITKIHRLFLERIRKQTGKSVKHWCVTEKGHTNTRRIHLHGLYYARKGQTKWQLTKLLYENWIDGYKYYGKYVNEKTINYVSKYMTKKDEDNPDYISIILCSKGLGANYAKENQLKHRWNREKTIITYKAHNGQDLPLPRYYKTTIYTDDQRQLLWLYAENKGSKWVKGFEVIAANTVNKDYYERLLKEKNENGIGLHGDNIEEIERKKAINRMEKLQNLTNRKKAQRRQIKKEEENIMYQYLSAEYCPF
;
A
#
# COMPACT_ATOMS: atom_id res chain seq x y z
N MET A 1 3.92 12.26 13.39
CA MET A 1 4.25 13.48 12.65
C MET A 1 5.39 13.15 11.70
N CYS A 2 5.38 13.67 10.47
CA CYS A 2 6.46 13.45 9.51
C CYS A 2 7.64 14.35 9.84
N TYR A 3 8.87 13.82 9.74
CA TYR A 3 10.07 14.64 9.93
C TYR A 3 10.40 15.54 8.72
N PHE A 4 9.92 15.16 7.53
CA PHE A 4 10.27 15.78 6.26
C PHE A 4 8.99 16.18 5.52
N THR A 5 8.28 17.17 6.03
CA THR A 5 7.12 17.73 5.32
C THR A 5 7.60 18.67 4.22
N LYS A 6 6.88 18.66 3.10
CA LYS A 6 7.09 19.62 2.00
C LYS A 6 5.83 20.41 1.80
N LYS A 7 5.96 21.72 1.62
CA LYS A 7 4.88 22.55 1.14
C LYS A 7 4.79 22.40 -0.39
N VAL A 8 3.64 22.01 -0.87
CA VAL A 8 3.35 21.88 -2.31
C VAL A 8 2.08 22.62 -2.64
N LEU A 9 1.94 23.09 -3.87
CA LEU A 9 0.70 23.68 -4.35
C LEU A 9 -0.45 22.68 -4.16
N ASN A 10 -1.56 23.16 -3.62
CA ASN A 10 -2.73 22.35 -3.40
C ASN A 10 -3.32 21.90 -4.74
N LYS A 11 -3.35 20.60 -4.97
CA LYS A 11 -3.85 19.98 -6.20
C LYS A 11 -5.30 20.37 -6.54
N ARG A 12 -6.07 20.79 -5.56
CA ARG A 12 -7.43 21.30 -5.78
C ARG A 12 -7.44 22.50 -6.72
N PHE A 13 -6.49 23.40 -6.57
CA PHE A 13 -6.34 24.63 -7.35
C PHE A 13 -5.42 24.47 -8.57
N LEU A 14 -5.14 23.24 -8.96
CA LEU A 14 -4.40 22.90 -10.17
C LEU A 14 -5.32 22.10 -11.11
N PRO A 15 -5.20 22.29 -12.44
CA PRO A 15 -5.94 21.47 -13.40
C PRO A 15 -5.68 19.99 -13.19
N ASN A 16 -6.74 19.21 -13.02
CA ASN A 16 -6.65 17.75 -12.83
C ASN A 16 -8.00 17.10 -13.17
N ARG A 17 -7.99 15.75 -13.31
CA ARG A 17 -9.18 14.98 -13.67
C ARG A 17 -10.36 15.13 -12.68
N LYS A 18 -10.08 15.39 -11.38
CA LYS A 18 -11.15 15.49 -10.38
C LYS A 18 -11.95 16.78 -10.50
N ASN A 19 -11.30 17.87 -10.95
CA ASN A 19 -11.96 19.17 -11.17
C ASN A 19 -12.29 19.41 -12.66
N GLY A 20 -12.28 18.36 -13.49
CA GLY A 20 -12.58 18.46 -14.90
C GLY A 20 -11.62 19.37 -15.68
N TRP A 21 -10.37 19.51 -15.19
CA TRP A 21 -9.33 20.40 -15.73
C TRP A 21 -9.64 21.90 -15.54
N ASN A 22 -10.73 22.20 -14.82
CA ASN A 22 -11.12 23.59 -14.49
C ASN A 22 -11.05 23.77 -12.95
N PRO A 23 -9.90 24.16 -12.40
CA PRO A 23 -9.75 24.30 -10.97
C PRO A 23 -10.52 25.51 -10.42
N PRO A 24 -11.08 25.40 -9.21
CA PRO A 24 -11.67 26.56 -8.54
C PRO A 24 -10.61 27.62 -8.22
N VAL A 25 -11.00 28.87 -8.15
CA VAL A 25 -10.13 29.97 -7.72
C VAL A 25 -9.80 29.81 -6.24
N CYS A 26 -8.54 29.98 -5.87
CA CYS A 26 -8.12 29.99 -4.47
C CYS A 26 -8.44 31.36 -3.85
N THR A 27 -9.50 31.44 -3.07
CA THR A 27 -9.94 32.66 -2.39
C THR A 27 -9.27 32.88 -1.04
N ASP A 28 -8.66 31.85 -0.47
CA ASP A 28 -7.94 31.91 0.81
C ASP A 28 -6.52 31.38 0.63
N GLU A 29 -5.54 32.23 0.74
CA GLU A 29 -4.12 31.94 0.56
C GLU A 29 -3.60 30.82 1.51
N ARG A 30 -4.24 30.60 2.67
CA ARG A 30 -3.89 29.54 3.61
C ARG A 30 -4.07 28.15 2.99
N PHE A 31 -4.96 28.01 2.02
CA PHE A 31 -5.22 26.76 1.31
C PHE A 31 -4.40 26.58 0.04
N ARG A 32 -3.70 27.62 -0.41
CA ARG A 32 -2.91 27.56 -1.64
C ARG A 32 -1.81 26.53 -1.58
N TYR A 33 -1.23 26.35 -0.42
CA TYR A 33 -0.20 25.35 -0.17
C TYR A 33 -0.65 24.36 0.89
N VAL A 34 -0.30 23.10 0.69
CA VAL A 34 -0.54 22.03 1.67
C VAL A 34 0.77 21.36 2.06
N GLU A 35 0.89 21.01 3.33
CA GLU A 35 1.98 20.18 3.79
C GLU A 35 1.76 18.72 3.41
N VAL A 36 2.71 18.14 2.71
CA VAL A 36 2.70 16.75 2.30
C VAL A 36 3.78 15.98 3.05
N GLU A 37 3.37 14.89 3.67
CA GLU A 37 4.27 13.97 4.37
C GLU A 37 5.16 13.23 3.36
N CYS A 38 6.43 12.97 3.71
CA CYS A 38 7.39 12.29 2.84
C CYS A 38 6.96 10.84 2.50
N GLY A 39 6.20 10.19 3.37
CA GLY A 39 5.72 8.81 3.19
C GLY A 39 6.77 7.71 3.47
N HIS A 40 8.02 8.07 3.69
CA HIS A 40 9.15 7.15 3.82
C HIS A 40 9.75 7.10 5.21
N CYS A 41 9.77 8.21 5.96
CA CYS A 41 10.33 8.23 7.30
C CYS A 41 9.59 7.27 8.23
N PHE A 42 10.24 6.92 9.32
CA PHE A 42 9.71 5.95 10.27
C PHE A 42 8.32 6.33 10.81
N GLU A 43 8.08 7.60 11.11
CA GLU A 43 6.78 8.09 11.57
C GLU A 43 5.68 8.00 10.50
N CYS A 44 5.99 8.28 9.24
CA CYS A 44 5.06 8.07 8.14
C CYS A 44 4.69 6.61 7.96
N ARG A 45 5.68 5.70 8.10
CA ARG A 45 5.45 4.25 8.06
C ARG A 45 4.62 3.77 9.24
N LYS A 46 4.89 4.26 10.46
CA LYS A 46 4.07 3.98 11.65
C LYS A 46 2.63 4.46 11.48
N LYS A 47 2.43 5.68 10.95
CA LYS A 47 1.10 6.21 10.64
C LYS A 47 0.38 5.31 9.64
N LYS A 48 1.01 4.97 8.53
CA LYS A 48 0.46 4.08 7.50
C LYS A 48 0.13 2.69 8.07
N ARG A 49 1.01 2.13 8.92
CA ARG A 49 0.76 0.86 9.64
C ARG A 49 -0.48 0.94 10.51
N ARG A 50 -0.65 2.01 11.30
CA ARG A 50 -1.80 2.22 12.16
C ARG A 50 -3.10 2.31 11.37
N GLU A 51 -3.12 3.07 10.27
CA GLU A 51 -4.28 3.17 9.38
C GLU A 51 -4.67 1.82 8.77
N TRP A 52 -3.70 1.02 8.35
CA TRP A 52 -3.97 -0.32 7.83
C TRP A 52 -4.44 -1.31 8.89
N ARG A 53 -3.91 -1.21 10.11
CA ARG A 53 -4.39 -2.03 11.23
C ARG A 53 -5.88 -1.78 11.47
N ILE A 54 -6.29 -0.53 11.56
CA ILE A 54 -7.70 -0.15 11.74
C ILE A 54 -8.54 -0.74 10.61
N ARG A 55 -8.14 -0.58 9.37
CA ARG A 55 -8.90 -1.09 8.21
C ARG A 55 -8.98 -2.62 8.17
N ASN A 56 -7.92 -3.31 8.57
CA ASN A 56 -7.94 -4.77 8.67
C ASN A 56 -8.82 -5.25 9.84
N TYR A 57 -8.86 -4.51 10.97
CA TYR A 57 -9.78 -4.81 12.07
C TYR A 57 -11.24 -4.68 11.64
N GLU A 58 -11.57 -3.60 10.98
CA GLU A 58 -12.94 -3.39 10.48
C GLU A 58 -13.30 -4.45 9.44
N GLN A 59 -12.37 -4.84 8.58
CA GLN A 59 -12.60 -5.94 7.64
C GLN A 59 -12.81 -7.28 8.36
N LEU A 60 -12.08 -7.54 9.44
CA LEU A 60 -12.24 -8.77 10.22
C LEU A 60 -13.60 -8.84 10.94
N LYS A 61 -14.16 -7.72 11.37
CA LYS A 61 -15.53 -7.65 11.90
C LYS A 61 -16.59 -8.04 10.86
N GLU A 62 -16.40 -7.55 9.62
CA GLU A 62 -17.30 -7.90 8.50
C GLU A 62 -17.17 -9.37 8.09
N THR A 63 -15.97 -9.93 8.23
CA THR A 63 -15.63 -11.26 7.73
C THR A 63 -14.77 -11.99 8.74
N PRO A 64 -15.39 -12.65 9.75
CA PRO A 64 -14.66 -13.26 10.87
C PRO A 64 -13.75 -14.42 10.45
N HIS A 65 -14.01 -15.03 9.29
CA HIS A 65 -13.15 -16.06 8.74
C HIS A 65 -12.08 -15.45 7.85
N ALA A 66 -10.84 -15.44 8.32
CA ALA A 66 -9.69 -15.00 7.57
C ALA A 66 -8.50 -15.95 7.77
N VAL A 67 -7.60 -15.96 6.80
CA VAL A 67 -6.38 -16.78 6.80
C VAL A 67 -5.17 -15.88 6.71
N PHE A 68 -4.22 -16.08 7.62
CA PHE A 68 -2.87 -15.55 7.46
C PHE A 68 -2.09 -16.50 6.56
N PHE A 69 -1.56 -15.99 5.48
CA PHE A 69 -0.84 -16.75 4.47
C PHE A 69 0.51 -16.09 4.19
N THR A 70 1.55 -16.89 4.12
CA THR A 70 2.86 -16.47 3.64
C THR A 70 3.21 -17.26 2.39
N GLY A 71 3.45 -16.57 1.30
CA GLY A 71 3.96 -17.13 0.06
C GLY A 71 5.40 -16.70 -0.19
N THR A 72 6.30 -17.67 -0.36
CA THR A 72 7.70 -17.45 -0.71
C THR A 72 7.91 -17.85 -2.16
N VAL A 73 8.51 -16.99 -2.96
CA VAL A 73 8.78 -17.27 -4.36
C VAL A 73 10.00 -18.18 -4.47
N SER A 74 9.88 -19.29 -5.25
CA SER A 74 11.04 -20.15 -5.54
C SER A 74 12.01 -19.48 -6.50
N PRO A 75 13.31 -19.77 -6.46
CA PRO A 75 14.30 -19.21 -7.38
C PRO A 75 13.95 -19.48 -8.84
N GLU A 76 13.56 -20.70 -9.14
CA GLU A 76 13.13 -21.10 -10.48
C GLU A 76 11.94 -20.29 -10.97
N ARG A 77 10.93 -20.12 -10.11
CA ARG A 77 9.76 -19.32 -10.46
C ARG A 77 10.07 -17.85 -10.64
N TYR A 78 10.95 -17.32 -9.81
CA TYR A 78 11.44 -15.95 -9.91
C TYR A 78 12.10 -15.73 -11.28
N GLU A 79 13.05 -16.60 -11.66
CA GLU A 79 13.75 -16.54 -12.93
C GLU A 79 12.79 -16.66 -14.13
N ASN A 80 11.86 -17.61 -14.09
CA ASN A 80 10.84 -17.79 -15.14
C ASN A 80 9.98 -16.54 -15.34
N ILE A 81 9.60 -15.87 -14.25
CA ILE A 81 8.84 -14.61 -14.32
C ILE A 81 9.71 -13.49 -14.89
N CYS A 82 11.00 -13.41 -14.50
CA CYS A 82 11.92 -12.44 -15.08
C CYS A 82 12.05 -12.63 -16.59
N LYS A 83 12.32 -13.85 -17.06
CA LYS A 83 12.45 -14.17 -18.48
C LYS A 83 11.16 -13.88 -19.24
N LYS A 84 10.01 -14.35 -18.73
CA LYS A 84 8.73 -14.23 -19.40
C LYS A 84 8.23 -12.79 -19.53
N TYR A 85 8.49 -11.94 -18.55
CA TYR A 85 7.94 -10.58 -18.49
C TYR A 85 8.99 -9.48 -18.64
N GLY A 86 10.24 -9.83 -18.92
CA GLY A 86 11.32 -8.87 -19.14
C GLY A 86 11.73 -8.09 -17.88
N PHE A 87 11.69 -8.74 -16.71
CA PHE A 87 12.23 -8.17 -15.49
C PHE A 87 13.73 -8.46 -15.36
N LYS A 88 14.45 -7.58 -14.66
CA LYS A 88 15.82 -7.84 -14.29
C LYS A 88 15.90 -8.86 -13.16
N ASN A 89 16.85 -9.79 -13.25
CA ASN A 89 17.08 -10.81 -12.23
C ASN A 89 18.21 -10.39 -11.26
N ASP A 90 18.19 -9.14 -10.81
CA ASP A 90 19.19 -8.54 -9.93
C ASP A 90 18.61 -8.08 -8.58
N GLY A 91 17.34 -8.38 -8.33
CA GLY A 91 16.63 -7.97 -7.13
C GLY A 91 16.14 -6.51 -7.11
N SER A 92 16.50 -5.69 -8.10
CA SER A 92 16.08 -4.28 -8.18
C SER A 92 14.59 -4.13 -8.45
N GLN A 93 13.95 -5.16 -9.00
CA GLN A 93 12.52 -5.18 -9.37
C GLN A 93 11.70 -6.19 -8.57
N ASP A 94 12.17 -6.57 -7.38
CA ASP A 94 11.49 -7.55 -6.52
C ASP A 94 10.01 -7.22 -6.29
N ASN A 95 9.69 -5.96 -6.05
CA ASN A 95 8.31 -5.52 -5.82
C ASN A 95 7.42 -5.63 -7.07
N GLU A 96 7.96 -5.39 -8.24
CA GLU A 96 7.26 -5.57 -9.51
C GLU A 96 7.02 -7.06 -9.80
N ILE A 97 8.02 -7.88 -9.55
CA ILE A 97 7.99 -9.33 -9.74
C ILE A 97 6.95 -9.97 -8.82
N ILE A 98 7.01 -9.70 -7.51
CA ILE A 98 6.04 -10.24 -6.56
C ILE A 98 4.62 -9.72 -6.82
N THR A 99 4.48 -8.48 -7.27
CA THR A 99 3.18 -7.93 -7.69
C THR A 99 2.62 -8.71 -8.88
N LYS A 100 3.46 -9.07 -9.85
CA LYS A 100 3.03 -9.87 -11.00
C LYS A 100 2.64 -11.28 -10.57
N ILE A 101 3.44 -11.93 -9.74
CA ILE A 101 3.15 -13.27 -9.20
C ILE A 101 1.84 -13.24 -8.43
N HIS A 102 1.63 -12.27 -7.54
CA HIS A 102 0.41 -12.15 -6.77
C HIS A 102 -0.83 -11.93 -7.65
N ARG A 103 -0.71 -11.15 -8.73
CA ARG A 103 -1.79 -10.98 -9.70
C ARG A 103 -2.14 -12.28 -10.41
N LEU A 104 -1.14 -13.06 -10.83
CA LEU A 104 -1.34 -14.38 -11.43
C LEU A 104 -1.98 -15.36 -10.44
N PHE A 105 -1.57 -15.33 -9.18
CA PHE A 105 -2.18 -16.10 -8.11
C PHE A 105 -3.68 -15.76 -7.94
N LEU A 106 -4.01 -14.48 -7.85
CA LEU A 106 -5.41 -14.02 -7.75
C LEU A 106 -6.22 -14.32 -9.01
N GLU A 107 -5.58 -14.35 -10.16
CA GLU A 107 -6.22 -14.71 -11.43
C GLU A 107 -6.57 -16.20 -11.47
N ARG A 108 -5.68 -17.10 -11.01
CA ARG A 108 -5.98 -18.52 -10.85
C ARG A 108 -7.19 -18.76 -9.96
N ILE A 109 -7.22 -18.10 -8.79
CA ILE A 109 -8.37 -18.15 -7.88
C ILE A 109 -9.65 -17.69 -8.57
N ARG A 110 -9.57 -16.61 -9.35
CA ARG A 110 -10.73 -16.07 -10.07
C ARG A 110 -11.22 -17.02 -11.16
N LYS A 111 -10.32 -17.64 -11.90
CA LYS A 111 -10.66 -18.66 -12.91
C LYS A 111 -11.37 -19.86 -12.29
N GLN A 112 -10.88 -20.34 -11.14
CA GLN A 112 -11.47 -21.48 -10.42
C GLN A 112 -12.82 -21.16 -9.79
N THR A 113 -13.04 -19.93 -9.29
CA THR A 113 -14.19 -19.61 -8.44
C THR A 113 -15.14 -18.54 -9.00
N GLY A 114 -14.84 -18.00 -10.17
CA GLY A 114 -15.58 -16.88 -10.77
C GLY A 114 -15.41 -15.54 -10.07
N LYS A 115 -14.80 -15.50 -8.87
CA LYS A 115 -14.73 -14.29 -8.03
C LYS A 115 -13.34 -14.12 -7.43
N SER A 116 -12.92 -12.87 -7.19
CA SER A 116 -11.69 -12.55 -6.48
C SER A 116 -11.82 -12.78 -4.96
N VAL A 117 -10.71 -13.02 -4.28
CA VAL A 117 -10.64 -13.06 -2.81
C VAL A 117 -10.20 -11.71 -2.26
N LYS A 118 -10.86 -11.26 -1.19
CA LYS A 118 -10.49 -10.02 -0.50
C LYS A 118 -9.18 -10.22 0.27
N HIS A 119 -8.23 -9.32 0.12
CA HIS A 119 -6.88 -9.51 0.67
C HIS A 119 -6.21 -8.20 1.05
N TRP A 120 -5.28 -8.30 1.97
CA TRP A 120 -4.28 -7.29 2.30
C TRP A 120 -2.93 -7.98 2.52
N CYS A 121 -1.95 -7.62 1.74
CA CYS A 121 -0.64 -8.26 1.77
C CYS A 121 0.46 -7.21 1.86
N VAL A 122 1.58 -7.59 2.47
CA VAL A 122 2.81 -6.81 2.56
C VAL A 122 3.97 -7.67 2.08
N THR A 123 4.87 -7.08 1.31
CA THR A 123 6.06 -7.76 0.79
C THR A 123 7.21 -7.64 1.78
N GLU A 124 8.04 -8.67 1.85
CA GLU A 124 9.27 -8.71 2.62
C GLU A 124 10.36 -9.38 1.80
N LYS A 125 11.58 -8.86 1.90
CA LYS A 125 12.76 -9.54 1.38
C LYS A 125 13.33 -10.41 2.51
N GLY A 126 13.64 -11.68 2.22
CA GLY A 126 14.17 -12.61 3.22
C GLY A 126 15.60 -12.29 3.60
N HIS A 127 15.95 -12.67 4.83
CA HIS A 127 17.29 -12.47 5.38
C HIS A 127 18.29 -13.52 4.89
N THR A 128 19.56 -13.17 4.96
CA THR A 128 20.80 -13.94 4.85
C THR A 128 20.96 -14.90 3.68
N ASN A 129 20.52 -16.14 3.73
CA ASN A 129 21.02 -17.13 2.77
C ASN A 129 20.24 -17.22 1.46
N THR A 130 19.00 -16.79 1.41
CA THR A 130 18.16 -17.00 0.23
C THR A 130 17.69 -15.72 -0.44
N ARG A 131 17.71 -14.57 0.23
CA ARG A 131 17.19 -13.27 -0.24
C ARG A 131 15.87 -13.35 -1.02
N ARG A 132 15.08 -14.41 -0.74
CA ARG A 132 13.83 -14.67 -1.46
C ARG A 132 12.79 -13.64 -1.06
N ILE A 133 12.00 -13.25 -2.04
CA ILE A 133 10.87 -12.36 -1.78
C ILE A 133 9.70 -13.14 -1.16
N HIS A 134 9.14 -12.60 -0.09
CA HIS A 134 8.00 -13.14 0.64
C HIS A 134 6.79 -12.21 0.51
N LEU A 135 5.63 -12.81 0.53
CA LEU A 135 4.35 -12.12 0.60
C LEU A 135 3.62 -12.57 1.86
N HIS A 136 3.50 -11.67 2.84
CA HIS A 136 2.70 -11.90 4.05
C HIS A 136 1.32 -11.31 3.86
N GLY A 137 0.27 -12.13 3.91
CA GLY A 137 -1.07 -11.72 3.55
C GLY A 137 -2.14 -12.15 4.54
N LEU A 138 -3.15 -11.30 4.67
CA LEU A 138 -4.44 -11.58 5.27
C LEU A 138 -5.45 -11.73 4.14
N TYR A 139 -6.06 -12.92 4.04
CA TYR A 139 -7.08 -13.23 3.05
C TYR A 139 -8.39 -13.47 3.77
N TYR A 140 -9.46 -12.82 3.31
CA TYR A 140 -10.76 -12.80 3.96
C TYR A 140 -11.74 -13.68 3.21
N ALA A 141 -12.44 -14.56 3.93
CA ALA A 141 -13.44 -15.44 3.37
C ALA A 141 -14.60 -14.64 2.77
N ARG A 142 -15.26 -15.21 1.79
CA ARG A 142 -16.53 -14.69 1.27
C ARG A 142 -17.67 -15.08 2.21
N LYS A 143 -18.82 -14.44 2.10
CA LYS A 143 -20.03 -14.83 2.82
C LYS A 143 -20.34 -16.30 2.52
N GLY A 144 -20.52 -17.10 3.58
CA GLY A 144 -20.76 -18.54 3.49
C GLY A 144 -19.53 -19.41 3.24
N GLN A 145 -18.35 -18.83 3.03
CA GLN A 145 -17.12 -19.60 2.86
C GLN A 145 -16.46 -19.88 4.21
N THR A 146 -16.19 -21.14 4.50
CA THR A 146 -15.47 -21.54 5.71
C THR A 146 -13.99 -21.20 5.62
N LYS A 147 -13.33 -21.12 6.76
CA LYS A 147 -11.89 -20.94 6.84
C LYS A 147 -11.14 -22.07 6.11
N TRP A 148 -11.59 -23.30 6.25
CA TRP A 148 -10.97 -24.46 5.60
C TRP A 148 -11.05 -24.35 4.07
N GLN A 149 -12.22 -23.99 3.53
CA GLN A 149 -12.40 -23.78 2.09
C GLN A 149 -11.49 -22.66 1.56
N LEU A 150 -11.36 -21.55 2.31
CA LEU A 150 -10.44 -20.48 1.95
C LEU A 150 -8.99 -20.97 1.99
N THR A 151 -8.59 -21.68 3.04
CA THR A 151 -7.22 -22.20 3.17
C THR A 151 -6.88 -23.14 2.01
N LYS A 152 -7.76 -24.09 1.69
CA LYS A 152 -7.61 -25.02 0.56
C LYS A 152 -7.45 -24.25 -0.76
N LEU A 153 -8.33 -23.26 -1.00
CA LEU A 153 -8.28 -22.41 -2.19
C LEU A 153 -6.94 -21.67 -2.35
N LEU A 154 -6.42 -21.07 -1.27
CA LEU A 154 -5.13 -20.39 -1.29
C LEU A 154 -3.99 -21.39 -1.52
N TYR A 155 -4.05 -22.53 -0.86
CA TYR A 155 -3.02 -23.55 -0.94
C TYR A 155 -2.89 -24.14 -2.34
N GLU A 156 -3.99 -24.51 -2.98
CA GLU A 156 -4.01 -25.11 -4.32
C GLU A 156 -3.54 -24.10 -5.39
N ASN A 157 -3.85 -22.82 -5.24
CA ASN A 157 -3.54 -21.80 -6.23
C ASN A 157 -2.14 -21.15 -6.07
N TRP A 158 -1.47 -21.34 -4.91
CA TRP A 158 -0.09 -20.89 -4.76
C TRP A 158 0.88 -21.96 -5.29
N ILE A 159 1.23 -21.84 -6.55
CA ILE A 159 2.18 -22.73 -7.24
C ILE A 159 3.55 -22.09 -7.43
N ASP A 160 3.74 -20.89 -6.89
CA ASP A 160 4.88 -20.02 -7.20
C ASP A 160 6.07 -20.24 -6.22
N GLY A 161 5.98 -21.26 -5.34
CA GLY A 161 7.02 -21.64 -4.40
C GLY A 161 6.49 -22.12 -3.05
N TYR A 162 7.25 -21.86 -1.98
CA TYR A 162 6.87 -22.31 -0.63
C TYR A 162 5.71 -21.52 -0.07
N LYS A 163 4.90 -22.18 0.75
CA LYS A 163 3.70 -21.60 1.35
C LYS A 163 3.54 -22.01 2.80
N TYR A 164 3.10 -21.05 3.59
CA TYR A 164 2.75 -21.25 4.99
C TYR A 164 1.41 -20.56 5.27
N TYR A 165 0.57 -21.14 6.07
CA TYR A 165 -0.69 -20.55 6.51
C TYR A 165 -0.83 -20.65 8.02
N GLY A 166 -1.22 -19.55 8.66
CA GLY A 166 -1.48 -19.49 10.09
C GLY A 166 -2.88 -20.01 10.44
N LYS A 167 -3.01 -20.56 11.67
CA LYS A 167 -4.27 -21.17 12.11
C LYS A 167 -5.41 -20.16 12.25
N TYR A 168 -5.16 -18.96 12.82
CA TYR A 168 -6.20 -17.98 13.13
C TYR A 168 -5.75 -16.57 12.80
N VAL A 169 -6.70 -15.75 12.28
CA VAL A 169 -6.51 -14.32 12.16
C VAL A 169 -7.33 -13.63 13.24
N ASN A 170 -6.65 -12.92 14.10
CA ASN A 170 -7.19 -12.07 15.15
C ASN A 170 -6.40 -10.76 15.20
N GLU A 171 -6.70 -9.90 16.16
CA GLU A 171 -5.98 -8.63 16.32
C GLU A 171 -4.47 -8.81 16.51
N LYS A 172 -4.03 -9.85 17.23
CA LYS A 172 -2.60 -10.15 17.41
C LYS A 172 -1.94 -10.47 16.06
N THR A 173 -2.62 -11.25 15.22
CA THR A 173 -2.15 -11.59 13.86
C THR A 173 -2.07 -10.34 12.98
N ILE A 174 -3.09 -9.48 13.00
CA ILE A 174 -3.08 -8.21 12.24
C ILE A 174 -1.93 -7.31 12.71
N ASN A 175 -1.73 -7.22 14.03
CA ASN A 175 -0.61 -6.49 14.62
C ASN A 175 0.75 -7.05 14.18
N TYR A 176 0.89 -8.38 14.18
CA TYR A 176 2.10 -9.07 13.75
C TYR A 176 2.41 -8.80 12.28
N VAL A 177 1.47 -9.09 11.38
CA VAL A 177 1.70 -8.92 9.94
C VAL A 177 1.95 -7.46 9.57
N SER A 178 1.27 -6.53 10.24
CA SER A 178 1.51 -5.10 10.00
C SER A 178 2.90 -4.61 10.41
N LYS A 179 3.66 -5.35 11.24
CA LYS A 179 5.04 -5.00 11.61
C LYS A 179 5.97 -4.97 10.40
N TYR A 180 5.73 -5.83 9.40
CA TYR A 180 6.53 -5.86 8.18
C TYR A 180 6.54 -4.53 7.40
N MET A 181 5.54 -3.67 7.60
CA MET A 181 5.53 -2.32 7.03
C MET A 181 6.56 -1.37 7.64
N THR A 182 7.01 -1.66 8.86
CA THR A 182 7.93 -0.80 9.63
C THR A 182 9.25 -1.50 9.96
N LYS A 183 9.37 -2.78 9.61
CA LYS A 183 10.59 -3.55 9.83
C LYS A 183 11.73 -2.91 9.03
N LYS A 184 12.84 -2.65 9.70
CA LYS A 184 14.07 -2.25 9.05
C LYS A 184 14.74 -3.55 8.57
N ASP A 185 15.08 -3.59 7.32
CA ASP A 185 15.84 -4.70 6.74
C ASP A 185 17.31 -4.29 6.72
N GLU A 186 18.11 -4.88 7.60
CA GLU A 186 19.53 -4.55 7.73
C GLU A 186 20.34 -5.11 6.54
N ASP A 187 19.91 -6.25 6.02
CA ASP A 187 20.54 -6.90 4.87
C ASP A 187 20.19 -6.23 3.53
N ASN A 188 19.04 -5.52 3.50
CA ASN A 188 18.53 -4.86 2.30
C ASN A 188 18.02 -3.45 2.65
N PRO A 189 18.88 -2.50 3.00
CA PRO A 189 18.48 -1.18 3.50
C PRO A 189 17.66 -0.37 2.49
N ASP A 190 17.86 -0.59 1.21
CA ASP A 190 17.13 0.08 0.12
C ASP A 190 15.79 -0.58 -0.22
N TYR A 191 15.49 -1.76 0.34
CA TYR A 191 14.23 -2.44 0.08
C TYR A 191 13.08 -1.80 0.84
N ILE A 192 12.06 -1.37 0.12
CA ILE A 192 10.85 -0.78 0.70
C ILE A 192 9.68 -1.72 0.44
N SER A 193 9.13 -2.29 1.52
CA SER A 193 7.93 -3.12 1.46
C SER A 193 6.75 -2.37 0.83
N ILE A 194 6.04 -3.03 -0.08
CA ILE A 194 4.81 -2.50 -0.67
C ILE A 194 3.60 -3.24 -0.13
N ILE A 195 2.43 -2.59 -0.27
CA ILE A 195 1.15 -3.17 0.11
C ILE A 195 0.36 -3.49 -1.15
N LEU A 196 -0.11 -4.73 -1.22
CA LEU A 196 -1.04 -5.22 -2.23
C LEU A 196 -2.37 -5.50 -1.55
N CYS A 197 -3.44 -4.81 -1.93
CA CYS A 197 -4.72 -4.97 -1.25
C CYS A 197 -5.90 -4.84 -2.20
N SER A 198 -7.01 -5.46 -1.79
CA SER A 198 -8.30 -5.30 -2.45
C SER A 198 -8.84 -3.90 -2.28
N LYS A 199 -9.50 -3.37 -3.33
CA LYS A 199 -10.27 -2.15 -3.24
C LYS A 199 -11.38 -2.28 -2.19
N GLY A 200 -11.61 -1.22 -1.42
CA GLY A 200 -12.70 -1.18 -0.44
C GLY A 200 -12.49 -2.03 0.82
N LEU A 201 -11.26 -2.44 1.14
CA LEU A 201 -10.99 -3.19 2.38
C LEU A 201 -11.38 -2.35 3.60
N GLY A 202 -12.25 -2.89 4.47
CA GLY A 202 -12.78 -2.23 5.67
C GLY A 202 -13.63 -0.98 5.37
N ALA A 203 -14.24 -0.90 4.19
CA ALA A 203 -15.01 0.28 3.76
C ALA A 203 -16.31 0.48 4.52
N ASN A 204 -16.92 -0.60 5.04
CA ASN A 204 -18.22 -0.54 5.70
C ASN A 204 -18.20 0.32 6.97
N TYR A 205 -17.07 0.38 7.67
CA TYR A 205 -16.94 1.28 8.82
C TYR A 205 -17.40 2.71 8.53
N ALA A 206 -17.01 3.27 7.38
CA ALA A 206 -17.39 4.63 7.01
C ALA A 206 -18.90 4.79 6.81
N LYS A 207 -19.57 3.74 6.34
CA LYS A 207 -21.03 3.74 6.13
C LYS A 207 -21.78 3.58 7.47
N GLU A 208 -21.35 2.63 8.29
CA GLU A 208 -22.01 2.30 9.57
C GLU A 208 -21.84 3.40 10.62
N ASN A 209 -20.76 4.19 10.52
CA ASN A 209 -20.43 5.22 11.50
C ASN A 209 -20.63 6.66 10.97
N GLN A 210 -21.48 6.86 9.96
CA GLN A 210 -21.74 8.20 9.41
C GLN A 210 -22.30 9.17 10.45
N LEU A 211 -23.21 8.73 11.32
CA LEU A 211 -23.79 9.56 12.38
C LEU A 211 -22.74 10.01 13.38
N LYS A 212 -21.84 9.11 13.79
CA LYS A 212 -20.73 9.42 14.69
C LYS A 212 -19.79 10.47 14.11
N HIS A 213 -19.50 10.39 12.82
CA HIS A 213 -18.59 11.26 12.10
C HIS A 213 -19.30 12.37 11.33
N ARG A 214 -20.58 12.65 11.69
CA ARG A 214 -21.34 13.72 11.03
C ARG A 214 -20.59 15.04 11.13
N TRP A 215 -20.57 15.76 10.02
CA TRP A 215 -19.97 17.09 9.96
C TRP A 215 -20.61 18.04 10.99
N ASN A 216 -19.82 18.58 11.88
CA ASN A 216 -20.21 19.52 12.92
C ASN A 216 -19.11 20.56 13.16
N ARG A 217 -18.60 21.16 12.09
CA ARG A 217 -17.52 22.15 12.14
C ARG A 217 -16.37 21.70 13.06
N GLU A 218 -15.96 22.52 14.02
CA GLU A 218 -14.88 22.22 14.99
C GLU A 218 -15.17 21.04 15.91
N LYS A 219 -16.45 20.76 16.16
CA LYS A 219 -16.89 19.66 17.03
C LYS A 219 -16.99 18.32 16.29
N THR A 220 -16.55 18.26 15.03
CA THR A 220 -16.57 17.03 14.24
C THR A 220 -15.64 15.97 14.84
N ILE A 221 -16.16 14.77 15.11
CA ILE A 221 -15.38 13.65 15.67
C ILE A 221 -14.55 13.03 14.55
N ILE A 222 -13.25 13.27 14.57
CA ILE A 222 -12.28 12.75 13.60
C ILE A 222 -11.36 11.67 14.20
N THR A 223 -11.85 10.99 15.25
CA THR A 223 -11.14 9.91 15.94
C THR A 223 -11.83 8.56 15.70
N TYR A 224 -11.02 7.52 15.69
CA TYR A 224 -11.45 6.12 15.69
C TYR A 224 -11.23 5.55 17.09
N LYS A 225 -12.27 4.99 17.71
CA LYS A 225 -12.15 4.34 19.01
C LYS A 225 -11.65 2.91 18.83
N ALA A 226 -10.43 2.64 19.27
CA ALA A 226 -9.84 1.32 19.22
C ALA A 226 -10.48 0.37 20.24
N HIS A 227 -10.27 -0.94 20.08
CA HIS A 227 -10.84 -1.95 20.97
C HIS A 227 -10.43 -1.77 22.45
N ASN A 228 -9.22 -1.29 22.68
CA ASN A 228 -8.71 -0.95 24.02
C ASN A 228 -9.21 0.40 24.56
N GLY A 229 -10.21 1.00 23.94
CA GLY A 229 -10.78 2.29 24.34
C GLY A 229 -9.99 3.52 23.93
N GLN A 230 -8.78 3.36 23.38
CA GLN A 230 -7.94 4.47 22.94
C GLN A 230 -8.54 5.17 21.72
N ASP A 231 -8.56 6.50 21.74
CA ASP A 231 -8.86 7.30 20.57
C ASP A 231 -7.64 7.42 19.66
N LEU A 232 -7.80 6.98 18.42
CA LEU A 232 -6.80 7.05 17.37
C LEU A 232 -7.25 8.03 16.28
N PRO A 233 -6.33 8.66 15.54
CA PRO A 233 -6.74 9.49 14.42
C PRO A 233 -7.49 8.65 13.38
N LEU A 234 -8.63 9.16 12.93
CA LEU A 234 -9.41 8.52 11.88
C LEU A 234 -8.55 8.33 10.62
N PRO A 235 -8.44 7.12 10.07
CA PRO A 235 -7.66 6.85 8.86
C PRO A 235 -8.01 7.79 7.71
N ARG A 236 -6.98 8.19 6.96
CA ARG A 236 -7.19 9.05 5.78
C ARG A 236 -8.22 8.49 4.80
N TYR A 237 -8.24 7.16 4.64
CA TYR A 237 -9.24 6.49 3.80
C TYR A 237 -10.66 6.83 4.21
N TYR A 238 -10.99 6.76 5.51
CA TYR A 238 -12.32 7.09 6.02
C TYR A 238 -12.61 8.60 5.92
N LYS A 239 -11.61 9.45 6.23
CA LYS A 239 -11.77 10.90 6.06
C LYS A 239 -12.11 11.28 4.61
N THR A 240 -11.49 10.63 3.63
CA THR A 240 -11.78 10.89 2.21
C THR A 240 -13.10 10.29 1.74
N THR A 241 -13.64 9.32 2.44
CA THR A 241 -14.94 8.72 2.12
C THR A 241 -16.10 9.48 2.76
N ILE A 242 -15.91 9.97 3.99
CA ILE A 242 -16.96 10.60 4.79
C ILE A 242 -17.10 12.10 4.47
N TYR A 243 -15.97 12.81 4.30
CA TYR A 243 -15.95 14.26 4.17
C TYR A 243 -15.64 14.72 2.75
N THR A 244 -16.30 15.81 2.33
CA THR A 244 -15.96 16.52 1.09
C THR A 244 -14.58 17.14 1.15
N ASP A 245 -14.06 17.58 0.01
CA ASP A 245 -12.75 18.25 -0.04
C ASP A 245 -12.76 19.56 0.80
N ASP A 246 -13.86 20.31 0.76
CA ASP A 246 -14.04 21.54 1.57
C ASP A 246 -14.04 21.24 3.06
N GLN A 247 -14.83 20.25 3.48
CA GLN A 247 -14.89 19.83 4.88
C GLN A 247 -13.51 19.39 5.39
N ARG A 248 -12.74 18.65 4.58
CA ARG A 248 -11.38 18.24 4.97
C ARG A 248 -10.41 19.41 5.10
N GLN A 249 -10.54 20.41 4.26
CA GLN A 249 -9.74 21.64 4.38
C GLN A 249 -10.09 22.39 5.66
N LEU A 250 -11.37 22.54 5.97
CA LEU A 250 -11.81 23.17 7.22
C LEU A 250 -11.36 22.39 8.44
N LEU A 251 -11.44 21.06 8.44
CA LEU A 251 -10.91 20.22 9.52
C LEU A 251 -9.40 20.43 9.72
N TRP A 252 -8.64 20.57 8.64
CA TRP A 252 -7.23 20.89 8.73
C TRP A 252 -7.00 22.27 9.34
N LEU A 253 -7.75 23.28 8.92
CA LEU A 253 -7.65 24.64 9.43
C LEU A 253 -8.00 24.71 10.92
N TYR A 254 -9.05 24.01 11.35
CA TYR A 254 -9.42 23.94 12.77
C TYR A 254 -8.32 23.28 13.61
N ALA A 255 -7.70 22.22 13.10
CA ALA A 255 -6.57 21.58 13.78
C ALA A 255 -5.34 22.52 13.85
N GLU A 256 -5.07 23.27 12.80
CA GLU A 256 -4.00 24.27 12.75
C GLU A 256 -4.23 25.41 13.76
N ASN A 257 -5.44 25.98 13.77
CA ASN A 257 -5.82 27.05 14.71
C ASN A 257 -5.77 26.58 16.17
N LYS A 258 -6.11 25.31 16.43
CA LYS A 258 -6.01 24.70 17.75
C LYS A 258 -4.56 24.35 18.12
N GLY A 259 -3.63 24.41 17.18
CA GLY A 259 -2.26 23.89 17.35
C GLY A 259 -2.21 22.38 17.58
N SER A 260 -3.24 21.65 17.14
CA SER A 260 -3.38 20.22 17.37
C SER A 260 -2.57 19.41 16.36
N LYS A 261 -1.72 18.51 16.87
CA LYS A 261 -0.95 17.53 16.07
C LYS A 261 -1.08 16.14 16.62
N TRP A 262 -1.05 15.14 15.75
CA TRP A 262 -1.09 13.74 16.16
C TRP A 262 0.32 13.14 16.20
N VAL A 263 0.75 12.75 17.39
CA VAL A 263 2.07 12.15 17.62
C VAL A 263 1.88 10.78 18.27
N LYS A 264 2.50 9.75 17.73
CA LYS A 264 2.33 8.32 18.16
C LYS A 264 0.88 7.82 18.25
N GLY A 265 -0.09 8.54 17.72
CA GLY A 265 -1.51 8.19 17.82
C GLY A 265 -2.26 8.91 18.94
N PHE A 266 -1.61 9.85 19.62
CA PHE A 266 -2.23 10.75 20.59
C PHE A 266 -2.36 12.15 20.00
N GLU A 267 -3.47 12.82 20.29
CA GLU A 267 -3.65 14.22 19.95
C GLU A 267 -2.83 15.08 20.92
N VAL A 268 -2.11 16.03 20.33
CA VAL A 268 -1.17 16.88 21.04
C VAL A 268 -1.48 18.31 20.66
N ILE A 269 -1.67 19.17 21.65
CA ILE A 269 -1.88 20.61 21.46
C ILE A 269 -0.55 21.30 21.72
N ALA A 270 -0.21 22.31 20.89
CA ALA A 270 1.11 22.97 20.88
C ALA A 270 1.54 23.58 22.22
N ALA A 271 0.59 23.91 23.11
CA ALA A 271 0.84 24.43 24.46
C ALA A 271 1.30 23.36 25.47
N ASN A 272 1.33 22.07 25.10
CA ASN A 272 1.64 21.00 26.02
C ASN A 272 3.15 20.65 25.96
N THR A 273 3.91 20.98 27.02
CA THR A 273 5.35 20.79 27.13
C THR A 273 5.83 19.34 26.94
N VAL A 274 5.04 18.36 27.34
CA VAL A 274 5.36 16.92 27.21
C VAL A 274 5.62 16.52 25.75
N ASN A 275 5.10 17.27 24.82
CA ASN A 275 5.17 16.96 23.39
C ASN A 275 6.36 17.60 22.69
N LYS A 276 6.84 18.74 23.20
CA LYS A 276 8.04 19.40 22.71
C LYS A 276 9.24 18.50 22.98
N ASP A 277 9.36 17.98 24.20
CA ASP A 277 10.45 17.08 24.61
C ASP A 277 10.43 15.76 23.82
N TYR A 278 9.23 15.25 23.53
CA TYR A 278 9.10 14.05 22.70
C TYR A 278 9.52 14.32 21.26
N TYR A 279 9.13 15.43 20.71
CA TYR A 279 9.51 15.85 19.35
C TYR A 279 11.00 16.08 19.23
N GLU A 280 11.60 16.75 20.21
CA GLU A 280 13.04 16.96 20.28
C GLU A 280 13.83 15.66 20.42
N ARG A 281 13.35 14.73 21.26
CA ARG A 281 13.91 13.38 21.35
C ARG A 281 13.84 12.62 20.03
N LEU A 282 12.73 12.69 19.31
CA LEU A 282 12.60 12.08 18.00
C LEU A 282 13.55 12.69 16.96
N LEU A 283 13.77 14.01 17.01
CA LEU A 283 14.76 14.68 16.17
C LEU A 283 16.19 14.26 16.54
N LYS A 284 16.47 14.15 17.83
CA LYS A 284 17.77 13.69 18.32
C LYS A 284 18.05 12.24 17.93
N GLU A 285 17.10 11.32 18.14
CA GLU A 285 17.18 9.92 17.66
C GLU A 285 17.39 9.84 16.15
N LYS A 286 16.76 10.71 15.39
CA LYS A 286 16.93 10.79 13.95
C LYS A 286 18.36 11.17 13.57
N ASN A 287 18.92 12.17 14.23
CA ASN A 287 20.26 12.68 13.96
C ASN A 287 21.36 11.68 14.38
N GLU A 288 21.12 10.96 15.51
CA GLU A 288 22.08 10.00 16.06
C GLU A 288 22.04 8.64 15.36
N ASN A 289 20.90 8.16 14.93
CA ASN A 289 20.71 6.77 14.45
C ASN A 289 20.40 6.67 12.97
N GLY A 290 20.39 7.79 12.22
CA GLY A 290 20.06 7.77 10.79
C GLY A 290 18.74 7.08 10.49
N ILE A 291 17.69 7.34 11.29
CA ILE A 291 16.37 6.67 11.22
C ILE A 291 15.59 7.02 9.93
N GLY A 292 16.10 7.86 9.08
CA GLY A 292 15.65 8.01 7.70
C GLY A 292 16.09 6.81 6.85
N LEU A 293 15.20 6.30 6.00
CA LEU A 293 15.54 5.25 5.01
C LEU A 293 16.63 5.69 4.03
N HIS A 294 16.90 6.96 3.98
CA HIS A 294 17.93 7.61 3.18
C HIS A 294 18.42 8.76 4.04
N GLY A 295 19.70 8.90 4.22
CA GLY A 295 20.30 10.00 4.98
C GLY A 295 19.65 11.36 4.69
N ASP A 296 19.92 12.31 5.51
CA ASP A 296 19.21 13.60 5.61
C ASP A 296 19.20 14.49 4.36
N ASN A 297 19.75 14.04 3.25
CA ASN A 297 19.81 14.80 2.01
C ASN A 297 18.50 14.67 1.20
N ILE A 298 17.61 15.63 1.37
CA ILE A 298 16.34 15.72 0.62
C ILE A 298 16.60 15.74 -0.90
N GLU A 299 17.66 16.36 -1.36
CA GLU A 299 18.03 16.44 -2.78
C GLU A 299 18.42 15.06 -3.32
N GLU A 300 19.14 14.27 -2.54
CA GLU A 300 19.51 12.89 -2.91
C GLU A 300 18.28 11.98 -2.96
N ILE A 301 17.35 12.13 -2.03
CA ILE A 301 16.07 11.42 -2.03
C ILE A 301 15.25 11.79 -3.29
N GLU A 302 15.24 13.06 -3.67
CA GLU A 302 14.53 13.50 -4.87
C GLU A 302 15.19 13.03 -6.14
N ARG A 303 16.51 13.06 -6.19
CA ARG A 303 17.29 12.53 -7.30
C ARG A 303 17.06 11.03 -7.48
N LYS A 304 17.13 10.24 -6.41
CA LYS A 304 16.80 8.80 -6.43
C LYS A 304 15.36 8.54 -6.88
N LYS A 305 14.40 9.35 -6.41
CA LYS A 305 12.99 9.26 -6.87
C LYS A 305 12.83 9.61 -8.35
N ALA A 306 13.53 10.60 -8.84
CA ALA A 306 13.49 10.99 -10.26
C ALA A 306 14.10 9.89 -11.14
N ILE A 307 15.24 9.34 -10.75
CA ILE A 307 15.89 8.20 -11.42
C ILE A 307 14.96 7.00 -11.47
N ASN A 308 14.41 6.57 -10.31
CA ASN A 308 13.45 5.45 -10.23
C ASN A 308 12.19 5.68 -11.07
N ARG A 309 11.74 6.94 -11.21
CA ARG A 309 10.59 7.28 -12.06
C ARG A 309 10.95 7.15 -13.55
N MET A 310 12.13 7.61 -13.95
CA MET A 310 12.61 7.47 -15.33
C MET A 310 12.84 6.00 -15.69
N GLU A 311 13.48 5.22 -14.82
CA GLU A 311 13.64 3.78 -15.02
C GLU A 311 12.32 3.04 -15.14
N LYS A 312 11.33 3.38 -14.31
CA LYS A 312 9.97 2.80 -14.42
C LYS A 312 9.31 3.12 -15.76
N LEU A 313 9.44 4.35 -16.24
CA LEU A 313 8.90 4.76 -17.55
C LEU A 313 9.62 4.03 -18.69
N GLN A 314 10.94 3.91 -18.61
CA GLN A 314 11.75 3.22 -19.62
C GLN A 314 11.42 1.72 -19.65
N ASN A 315 11.28 1.09 -18.48
CA ASN A 315 10.87 -0.30 -18.35
C ASN A 315 9.45 -0.55 -18.90
N LEU A 316 8.50 0.38 -18.66
CA LEU A 316 7.16 0.30 -19.23
C LEU A 316 7.19 0.39 -20.76
N THR A 317 8.02 1.26 -21.31
CA THR A 317 8.20 1.42 -22.77
C THR A 317 8.82 0.17 -23.37
N ASN A 318 9.86 -0.38 -22.74
CA ASN A 318 10.52 -1.61 -23.19
C ASN A 318 9.57 -2.82 -23.15
N ARG A 319 8.74 -2.93 -22.11
CA ARG A 319 7.70 -3.98 -22.00
C ARG A 319 6.67 -3.87 -23.11
N LYS A 320 6.20 -2.67 -23.42
CA LYS A 320 5.27 -2.45 -24.54
C LYS A 320 5.89 -2.85 -25.88
N LYS A 321 7.17 -2.53 -26.11
CA LYS A 321 7.91 -2.95 -27.30
C LYS A 321 8.07 -4.48 -27.37
N ALA A 322 8.43 -5.12 -26.26
CA ALA A 322 8.56 -6.58 -26.20
C ALA A 322 7.24 -7.30 -26.43
N GLN A 323 6.14 -6.80 -25.86
CA GLN A 323 4.80 -7.32 -26.06
C GLN A 323 4.34 -7.21 -27.52
N ARG A 324 4.60 -6.06 -28.16
CA ARG A 324 4.30 -5.88 -29.60
C ARG A 324 5.10 -6.84 -30.49
N ARG A 325 6.39 -7.08 -30.17
CA ARG A 325 7.22 -8.05 -30.90
C ARG A 325 6.71 -9.49 -30.72
N GLN A 326 6.21 -9.82 -29.55
CA GLN A 326 5.67 -11.16 -29.27
C GLN A 326 4.36 -11.38 -30.03
N ILE A 327 3.45 -10.39 -30.01
CA ILE A 327 2.20 -10.43 -30.78
C ILE A 327 2.51 -10.60 -32.28
N LYS A 328 3.45 -9.81 -32.83
CA LYS A 328 3.84 -9.92 -34.23
C LYS A 328 4.40 -11.30 -34.60
N LYS A 329 5.23 -11.92 -33.71
CA LYS A 329 5.71 -13.29 -33.92
C LYS A 329 4.59 -14.34 -33.85
N GLU A 330 3.62 -14.14 -32.97
CA GLU A 330 2.45 -15.03 -32.88
C GLU A 330 1.56 -14.90 -34.14
N GLU A 331 1.36 -13.68 -34.66
CA GLU A 331 0.67 -13.42 -35.92
C GLU A 331 1.41 -14.03 -37.11
N GLU A 332 2.75 -13.89 -37.19
CA GLU A 332 3.59 -14.51 -38.21
C GLU A 332 3.54 -16.04 -38.15
N ASN A 333 3.55 -16.65 -36.96
CA ASN A 333 3.42 -18.11 -36.78
C ASN A 333 2.03 -18.61 -37.22
N ILE A 334 0.98 -17.89 -36.87
CA ILE A 334 -0.38 -18.24 -37.28
C ILE A 334 -0.50 -18.18 -38.80
N MET A 335 0.04 -17.14 -39.43
CA MET A 335 0.04 -17.01 -40.89
C MET A 335 0.85 -18.13 -41.55
N TYR A 336 2.00 -18.54 -40.96
CA TYR A 336 2.78 -19.67 -41.46
C TYR A 336 2.03 -21.00 -41.36
N GLN A 337 1.26 -21.19 -40.27
CA GLN A 337 0.41 -22.39 -40.11
C GLN A 337 -0.75 -22.41 -41.12
N TYR A 338 -1.35 -21.25 -41.43
CA TYR A 338 -2.38 -21.15 -42.47
C TYR A 338 -1.81 -21.45 -43.86
N LEU A 339 -0.68 -20.88 -44.23
CA LEU A 339 -0.04 -21.09 -45.53
C LEU A 339 0.47 -22.54 -45.69
N SER A 340 0.92 -23.20 -44.61
CA SER A 340 1.33 -24.61 -44.65
C SER A 340 0.15 -25.58 -44.72
N ALA A 341 -1.02 -25.18 -44.24
CA ALA A 341 -2.24 -26.00 -44.32
C ALA A 341 -2.89 -25.94 -45.73
N GLU A 342 -2.67 -24.86 -46.49
CA GLU A 342 -3.14 -24.76 -47.89
C GLU A 342 -2.24 -25.52 -48.89
N TYR A 343 -1.04 -25.97 -48.49
CA TYR A 343 -0.10 -26.74 -49.31
C TYR A 343 -0.02 -28.21 -48.89
N CYS A 344 -1.14 -28.86 -48.65
CA CYS A 344 -1.23 -30.30 -48.61
C CYS A 344 -2.02 -30.80 -49.83
N PRO A 345 -1.37 -31.08 -50.99
CA PRO A 345 -2.02 -31.79 -52.05
C PRO A 345 -1.99 -33.29 -51.72
N PHE A 346 -3.16 -33.86 -51.40
CA PHE A 346 -3.55 -35.28 -51.37
C PHE A 346 -2.60 -36.30 -50.78
#